data_0a9a57ab5fc5b452047454740b2cec2a
#
_entry.id   0a9a57ab5fc5b452047454740b2cec2a
#
_cell.length_a   1.000
_cell.length_b   1.000
_cell.length_c   1.000
_cell.angle_alpha   90.00
_cell.angle_beta   90.00
_cell.angle_gamma   90.00
#
_symmetry.space_group_name_H-M   'P 1'
#
loop_
_entity.id
_entity.type
_entity.pdbx_description
1 polymer ?
#
loop_
_entity_poly.entity_id
_entity_poly.type
_entity_poly.pdbx_seq_one_letter_code
_entity_poly.pdbx_strand_id
1 'polypeptide(L)'
;MFHLFDDVFDGFKSEINLEGSTQTVDMALANSRARLRMTTLYYYAGLLGKLVAGTGNKVEDFGVGFYTKYGDGGVDLSPIADLMKSEVYELAAYLGVPNSIQKAQPTDGLFGDSRTDEDQIGASYDELEWAMNMQDKGKIFEDFSGREKEVFKIYTRLNTINQHKMMPIPVCEIPTNLK
;
A
#
# COMPACT_ATOMS: atom_id res chain seq x y z
N MET A 1 0.65 -5.16 24.35
CA MET A 1 -0.16 -4.43 23.36
C MET A 1 0.14 -2.94 23.56
N PHE A 2 0.50 -2.23 22.52
CA PHE A 2 1.09 -0.89 22.64
C PHE A 2 -0.01 0.18 22.73
N HIS A 3 -0.49 0.50 23.93
CA HIS A 3 -1.32 1.68 24.20
C HIS A 3 -0.58 3.00 23.92
N LEU A 4 0.76 2.98 23.99
CA LEU A 4 1.62 4.12 23.67
C LEU A 4 1.37 4.72 22.29
N PHE A 5 0.91 3.90 21.33
CA PHE A 5 0.66 4.33 19.97
C PHE A 5 -0.59 5.22 19.83
N ASP A 6 -1.64 4.89 20.56
CA ASP A 6 -2.89 5.68 20.53
C ASP A 6 -2.67 7.04 21.20
N ASP A 7 -1.97 7.09 22.33
CA ASP A 7 -1.62 8.34 23.02
C ASP A 7 -0.78 9.27 22.14
N VAL A 8 0.21 8.73 21.42
CA VAL A 8 1.05 9.50 20.49
C VAL A 8 0.23 10.02 19.31
N PHE A 9 -0.66 9.20 18.76
CA PHE A 9 -1.51 9.60 17.64
C PHE A 9 -2.55 10.65 18.06
N ASP A 10 -3.15 10.50 19.24
CA ASP A 10 -4.11 11.46 19.78
C ASP A 10 -3.44 12.79 20.13
N GLY A 11 -2.22 12.76 20.69
CA GLY A 11 -1.40 13.94 20.88
C GLY A 11 -1.08 14.66 19.57
N PHE A 12 -0.66 13.91 18.54
CA PHE A 12 -0.44 14.47 17.20
C PHE A 12 -1.72 15.11 16.64
N LYS A 13 -2.86 14.42 16.74
CA LYS A 13 -4.15 14.90 16.25
C LYS A 13 -4.62 16.19 16.93
N SER A 14 -4.30 16.38 18.22
CA SER A 14 -4.68 17.57 18.97
C SER A 14 -3.92 18.82 18.55
N GLU A 15 -2.73 18.67 17.96
CA GLU A 15 -1.85 19.79 17.57
C GLU A 15 -2.01 20.20 16.07
N ILE A 16 -2.73 19.40 15.27
CA ILE A 16 -2.89 19.68 13.84
C ILE A 16 -4.24 20.37 13.55
N ASN A 17 -4.26 21.22 12.53
CA ASN A 17 -5.51 21.77 12.00
C ASN A 17 -6.23 20.73 11.14
N LEU A 18 -7.49 20.43 11.48
CA LEU A 18 -8.34 19.45 10.80
C LEU A 18 -9.29 20.11 9.78
N GLU A 19 -8.83 21.17 9.11
CA GLU A 19 -9.61 21.79 8.04
C GLU A 19 -9.58 20.96 6.75
N GLY A 20 -10.74 20.80 6.13
CA GLY A 20 -10.91 20.03 4.89
C GLY A 20 -12.19 19.20 4.87
N SER A 21 -12.42 18.48 3.77
CA SER A 21 -13.50 17.49 3.75
C SER A 21 -13.18 16.33 4.69
N THR A 22 -14.20 15.72 5.28
CA THR A 22 -14.05 14.57 6.17
C THR A 22 -13.19 13.47 5.53
N GLN A 23 -13.44 13.13 4.26
CA GLN A 23 -12.68 12.12 3.54
C GLN A 23 -11.18 12.48 3.40
N THR A 24 -10.86 13.74 3.13
CA THR A 24 -9.46 14.20 3.01
C THR A 24 -8.76 14.15 4.36
N VAL A 25 -9.43 14.59 5.42
CA VAL A 25 -8.90 14.56 6.80
C VAL A 25 -8.68 13.12 7.25
N ASP A 26 -9.65 12.23 7.03
CA ASP A 26 -9.56 10.82 7.42
C ASP A 26 -8.39 10.13 6.70
N MET A 27 -8.20 10.37 5.41
CA MET A 27 -7.07 9.83 4.65
C MET A 27 -5.73 10.39 5.14
N ALA A 28 -5.65 11.67 5.45
CA ALA A 28 -4.43 12.28 5.99
C ALA A 28 -4.07 11.69 7.37
N LEU A 29 -5.06 11.48 8.22
CA LEU A 29 -4.90 10.85 9.54
C LEU A 29 -4.52 9.37 9.40
N ALA A 30 -5.14 8.61 8.48
CA ALA A 30 -4.77 7.23 8.21
C ALA A 30 -3.31 7.11 7.78
N ASN A 31 -2.88 7.95 6.82
CA ASN A 31 -1.48 8.02 6.38
C ASN A 31 -0.52 8.41 7.53
N SER A 32 -0.93 9.32 8.41
CA SER A 32 -0.11 9.70 9.57
C SER A 32 0.03 8.55 10.55
N ARG A 33 -1.04 7.79 10.79
CA ARG A 33 -1.02 6.58 11.62
C ARG A 33 -0.09 5.51 11.06
N ALA A 34 -0.11 5.27 9.75
CA ALA A 34 0.82 4.34 9.08
C ALA A 34 2.28 4.78 9.26
N ARG A 35 2.59 6.08 9.15
CA ARG A 35 3.95 6.62 9.35
C ARG A 35 4.42 6.54 10.80
N LEU A 36 3.54 6.72 11.77
CA LEU A 36 3.89 6.51 13.19
C LEU A 36 4.23 5.04 13.48
N ARG A 37 3.49 4.09 12.88
CA ARG A 37 3.83 2.66 12.95
C ARG A 37 5.21 2.38 12.36
N MET A 38 5.51 2.92 11.19
CA MET A 38 6.84 2.82 10.54
C MET A 38 7.94 3.39 11.45
N THR A 39 7.76 4.57 12.00
CA THR A 39 8.72 5.19 12.93
C THR A 39 9.01 4.28 14.12
N THR A 40 7.98 3.64 14.68
CA THR A 40 8.12 2.71 15.80
C THR A 40 8.91 1.46 15.39
N LEU A 41 8.63 0.89 14.21
CA LEU A 41 9.37 -0.27 13.70
C LEU A 41 10.85 0.06 13.49
N TYR A 42 11.17 1.21 12.91
CA TYR A 42 12.56 1.66 12.71
C TYR A 42 13.27 1.98 14.02
N TYR A 43 12.58 2.47 15.05
CA TYR A 43 13.15 2.61 16.38
C TYR A 43 13.65 1.24 16.91
N TYR A 44 12.80 0.23 16.87
CA TYR A 44 13.18 -1.12 17.31
C TYR A 44 14.21 -1.78 16.40
N ALA A 45 14.12 -1.59 15.10
CA ALA A 45 15.10 -2.09 14.14
C ALA A 45 16.50 -1.52 14.47
N GLY A 46 16.60 -0.22 14.69
CA GLY A 46 17.86 0.42 15.10
C GLY A 46 18.37 -0.07 16.45
N LEU A 47 17.49 -0.17 17.45
CA LEU A 47 17.83 -0.67 18.78
C LEU A 47 18.38 -2.12 18.75
N LEU A 48 17.80 -2.97 17.89
CA LEU A 48 18.14 -4.39 17.81
C LEU A 48 19.14 -4.74 16.71
N GLY A 49 19.62 -3.77 15.92
CA GLY A 49 20.48 -3.99 14.77
C GLY A 49 19.79 -4.88 13.70
N LYS A 50 18.52 -4.64 13.39
CA LYS A 50 17.68 -5.38 12.45
C LYS A 50 17.22 -4.50 11.31
N LEU A 51 16.70 -5.13 10.25
CA LEU A 51 16.04 -4.49 9.13
C LEU A 51 14.52 -4.59 9.29
N VAL A 52 13.80 -3.66 8.68
CA VAL A 52 12.34 -3.70 8.57
C VAL A 52 11.96 -4.45 7.30
N ALA A 53 11.20 -5.54 7.45
CA ALA A 53 10.66 -6.31 6.33
C ALA A 53 9.24 -5.82 5.99
N GLY A 54 9.02 -5.50 4.71
CA GLY A 54 7.72 -5.16 4.16
C GLY A 54 6.84 -6.38 3.94
N THR A 55 5.55 -6.14 3.85
CA THR A 55 4.52 -7.18 3.67
C THR A 55 3.63 -6.95 2.44
N GLY A 56 3.93 -5.92 1.64
CA GLY A 56 3.23 -5.64 0.40
C GLY A 56 3.53 -6.67 -0.67
N ASN A 57 2.53 -7.01 -1.48
CA ASN A 57 2.64 -7.88 -2.64
C ASN A 57 2.76 -7.06 -3.94
N LYS A 58 2.98 -7.75 -5.05
CA LYS A 58 3.23 -7.12 -6.36
C LYS A 58 2.10 -6.20 -6.81
N VAL A 59 0.85 -6.62 -6.63
CA VAL A 59 -0.32 -5.83 -7.04
C VAL A 59 -0.49 -4.59 -6.17
N GLU A 60 -0.32 -4.73 -4.86
CA GLU A 60 -0.40 -3.62 -3.90
C GLU A 60 0.70 -2.60 -4.13
N ASP A 61 1.97 -3.05 -4.19
CA ASP A 61 3.13 -2.17 -4.21
C ASP A 61 3.41 -1.61 -5.60
N PHE A 62 3.41 -2.44 -6.64
CA PHE A 62 3.81 -2.04 -8.00
C PHE A 62 2.66 -1.99 -9.00
N GLY A 63 1.49 -2.54 -8.65
CA GLY A 63 0.28 -2.43 -9.45
C GLY A 63 -0.47 -1.13 -9.19
N VAL A 64 -1.13 -1.03 -8.05
CA VAL A 64 -2.02 0.09 -7.72
C VAL A 64 -1.41 1.12 -6.75
N GLY A 65 -0.28 0.82 -6.10
CA GLY A 65 0.33 1.67 -5.09
C GLY A 65 -0.56 1.87 -3.86
N PHE A 66 -1.23 0.81 -3.43
CA PHE A 66 -2.14 0.82 -2.28
C PHE A 66 -1.37 0.68 -0.97
N TYR A 67 -0.61 1.70 -0.65
CA TYR A 67 0.14 1.82 0.60
C TYR A 67 0.46 3.29 0.89
N THR A 68 0.84 3.59 2.12
CA THR A 68 1.34 4.90 2.50
C THR A 68 2.83 5.00 2.23
N LYS A 69 3.23 5.92 1.35
CA LYS A 69 4.66 6.23 1.15
C LYS A 69 5.29 6.69 2.46
N TYR A 70 6.38 6.02 2.86
CA TYR A 70 7.03 6.22 4.17
C TYR A 70 6.17 5.85 5.39
N GLY A 71 5.15 5.02 5.18
CA GLY A 71 4.40 4.34 6.22
C GLY A 71 4.67 2.85 6.12
N ASP A 72 3.66 2.06 5.77
CA ASP A 72 3.80 0.63 5.46
C ASP A 72 4.71 0.35 4.24
N GLY A 73 4.82 1.29 3.29
CA GLY A 73 5.82 1.25 2.22
C GLY A 73 7.23 1.72 2.62
N GLY A 74 7.45 2.13 3.87
CA GLY A 74 8.76 2.51 4.40
C GLY A 74 9.47 1.30 5.00
N VAL A 75 10.18 0.53 4.18
CA VAL A 75 10.81 -0.75 4.56
C VAL A 75 12.22 -0.86 3.96
N ASP A 76 13.05 -1.75 4.52
CA ASP A 76 14.41 -2.01 4.02
C ASP A 76 14.45 -3.14 2.99
N LEU A 77 13.48 -4.06 3.04
CA LEU A 77 13.35 -5.18 2.11
C LEU A 77 11.88 -5.60 1.97
N SER A 78 11.53 -6.14 0.82
CA SER A 78 10.16 -6.56 0.48
C SER A 78 10.13 -8.00 -0.02
N PRO A 79 10.10 -9.01 0.89
CA PRO A 79 10.31 -10.43 0.55
C PRO A 79 9.28 -11.03 -0.39
N ILE A 80 8.06 -10.49 -0.41
CA ILE A 80 6.93 -11.00 -1.21
C ILE A 80 6.45 -10.03 -2.29
N ALA A 81 7.18 -8.94 -2.54
CA ALA A 81 6.74 -7.89 -3.45
C ALA A 81 6.76 -8.29 -4.95
N ASP A 82 7.41 -9.40 -5.30
CA ASP A 82 7.34 -9.98 -6.66
C ASP A 82 6.22 -11.02 -6.83
N LEU A 83 5.53 -11.37 -5.75
CA LEU A 83 4.41 -12.30 -5.78
C LEU A 83 3.08 -11.56 -5.94
N MET A 84 2.19 -12.10 -6.78
CA MET A 84 0.79 -11.72 -6.84
C MET A 84 0.07 -12.09 -5.53
N LYS A 85 -1.07 -11.52 -5.23
CA LYS A 85 -1.85 -11.86 -4.02
C LYS A 85 -2.26 -13.33 -3.99
N SER A 86 -2.67 -13.86 -5.15
CA SER A 86 -2.99 -15.27 -5.34
C SER A 86 -1.79 -16.16 -4.99
N GLU A 87 -0.59 -15.83 -5.46
CA GLU A 87 0.65 -16.57 -5.19
C GLU A 87 1.05 -16.49 -3.70
N VAL A 88 0.78 -15.35 -3.03
CA VAL A 88 0.98 -15.22 -1.58
C VAL A 88 0.06 -16.19 -0.82
N TYR A 89 -1.19 -16.36 -1.24
CA TYR A 89 -2.09 -17.35 -0.64
C TYR A 89 -1.62 -18.79 -0.87
N GLU A 90 -1.17 -19.11 -2.08
CA GLU A 90 -0.60 -20.45 -2.38
C GLU A 90 0.64 -20.75 -1.53
N LEU A 91 1.54 -19.77 -1.41
CA LEU A 91 2.73 -19.87 -0.57
C LEU A 91 2.36 -20.02 0.91
N ALA A 92 1.39 -19.28 1.41
CA ALA A 92 0.89 -19.39 2.77
C ALA A 92 0.31 -20.78 3.07
N ALA A 93 -0.45 -21.34 2.13
CA ALA A 93 -0.96 -22.70 2.25
C ALA A 93 0.16 -23.74 2.27
N TYR A 94 1.15 -23.61 1.38
CA TYR A 94 2.32 -24.48 1.33
C TYR A 94 3.15 -24.44 2.64
N LEU A 95 3.32 -23.27 3.21
CA LEU A 95 4.05 -23.07 4.47
C LEU A 95 3.25 -23.44 5.73
N GLY A 96 1.99 -23.87 5.57
CA GLY A 96 1.13 -24.27 6.70
C GLY A 96 0.69 -23.11 7.58
N VAL A 97 0.57 -21.89 7.03
CA VAL A 97 0.02 -20.75 7.75
C VAL A 97 -1.40 -21.09 8.25
N PRO A 98 -1.77 -20.76 9.50
CA PRO A 98 -3.08 -21.10 10.04
C PRO A 98 -4.25 -20.62 9.18
N ASN A 99 -5.27 -21.45 9.02
CA ASN A 99 -6.46 -21.15 8.21
C ASN A 99 -7.17 -19.86 8.65
N SER A 100 -7.11 -19.50 9.93
CA SER A 100 -7.68 -18.23 10.44
C SER A 100 -7.00 -17.00 9.83
N ILE A 101 -5.72 -17.10 9.50
CA ILE A 101 -4.96 -16.02 8.82
C ILE A 101 -5.24 -16.05 7.32
N GLN A 102 -5.16 -17.24 6.70
CA GLN A 102 -5.40 -17.38 5.25
C GLN A 102 -6.81 -16.93 4.82
N LYS A 103 -7.82 -17.08 5.71
CA LYS A 103 -9.22 -16.69 5.44
C LYS A 103 -9.58 -15.29 5.91
N ALA A 104 -8.67 -14.58 6.59
CA ALA A 104 -8.90 -13.21 7.00
C ALA A 104 -9.00 -12.31 5.76
N GLN A 105 -10.00 -11.44 5.75
CA GLN A 105 -10.12 -10.46 4.68
C GLN A 105 -9.00 -9.42 4.79
N PRO A 106 -8.36 -9.06 3.68
CA PRO A 106 -7.36 -8.00 3.65
C PRO A 106 -7.95 -6.67 4.12
N THR A 107 -7.31 -6.05 5.10
CA THR A 107 -7.67 -4.71 5.61
C THR A 107 -6.45 -4.01 6.18
N ASP A 108 -6.34 -2.71 5.96
CA ASP A 108 -5.27 -1.86 6.50
C ASP A 108 -5.49 -1.51 7.99
N GLY A 109 -6.73 -1.62 8.48
CA GLY A 109 -7.11 -1.31 9.87
C GLY A 109 -6.85 0.15 10.26
N LEU A 110 -6.86 1.08 9.30
CA LEU A 110 -6.54 2.49 9.52
C LEU A 110 -7.77 3.36 9.83
N PHE A 111 -8.96 2.95 9.39
CA PHE A 111 -10.18 3.75 9.48
C PHE A 111 -11.08 3.42 10.68
N GLY A 112 -10.82 2.31 11.38
CA GLY A 112 -11.60 1.90 12.55
C GLY A 112 -12.98 1.31 12.22
N ASP A 113 -13.26 1.03 10.96
CA ASP A 113 -14.44 0.31 10.46
C ASP A 113 -14.05 -1.04 9.84
N SER A 114 -15.01 -1.76 9.26
CA SER A 114 -14.80 -3.10 8.70
C SER A 114 -14.56 -3.11 7.19
N ARG A 115 -14.27 -1.95 6.57
CA ARG A 115 -14.00 -1.88 5.14
C ARG A 115 -12.77 -2.70 4.78
N THR A 116 -12.85 -3.42 3.67
CA THR A 116 -11.74 -4.18 3.11
C THR A 116 -10.91 -3.32 2.15
N ASP A 117 -9.73 -3.80 1.79
CA ASP A 117 -8.90 -3.17 0.76
C ASP A 117 -9.64 -3.14 -0.59
N GLU A 118 -10.34 -4.22 -0.94
CA GLU A 118 -11.14 -4.33 -2.16
C GLU A 118 -12.30 -3.32 -2.20
N ASP A 119 -12.95 -3.07 -1.05
CA ASP A 119 -14.01 -2.03 -0.93
C ASP A 119 -13.43 -0.64 -1.19
N GLN A 120 -12.23 -0.36 -0.71
CA GLN A 120 -11.55 0.92 -0.88
C GLN A 120 -11.06 1.13 -2.31
N ILE A 121 -10.56 0.09 -2.95
CA ILE A 121 -10.03 0.13 -4.32
C ILE A 121 -11.19 0.14 -5.33
N GLY A 122 -12.25 -0.62 -5.08
CA GLY A 122 -13.39 -0.82 -5.97
C GLY A 122 -13.21 -1.96 -6.97
N ALA A 123 -12.23 -2.85 -6.73
CA ALA A 123 -11.97 -4.06 -7.51
C ALA A 123 -11.37 -5.14 -6.61
N SER A 124 -11.61 -6.41 -6.94
CA SER A 124 -11.00 -7.54 -6.24
C SER A 124 -9.52 -7.71 -6.62
N TYR A 125 -8.76 -8.44 -5.79
CA TYR A 125 -7.36 -8.73 -6.11
C TYR A 125 -7.22 -9.52 -7.41
N ASP A 126 -8.09 -10.50 -7.67
CA ASP A 126 -8.09 -11.26 -8.93
C ASP A 126 -8.31 -10.35 -10.15
N GLU A 127 -9.23 -9.39 -10.03
CA GLU A 127 -9.48 -8.39 -11.07
C GLU A 127 -8.26 -7.46 -11.28
N LEU A 128 -7.59 -7.06 -10.21
CA LEU A 128 -6.41 -6.21 -10.28
C LEU A 128 -5.19 -6.96 -10.88
N GLU A 129 -5.00 -8.23 -10.53
CA GLU A 129 -3.98 -9.10 -11.12
C GLU A 129 -4.22 -9.28 -12.63
N TRP A 130 -5.47 -9.52 -13.02
CA TRP A 130 -5.86 -9.55 -14.42
C TRP A 130 -5.52 -8.24 -15.13
N ALA A 131 -5.89 -7.09 -14.55
CA ALA A 131 -5.64 -5.79 -15.15
C ALA A 131 -4.15 -5.49 -15.29
N MET A 132 -3.34 -5.85 -14.29
CA MET A 132 -1.88 -5.74 -14.32
C MET A 132 -1.30 -6.55 -15.48
N ASN A 133 -1.70 -7.81 -15.62
CA ASN A 133 -1.30 -8.68 -16.72
C ASN A 133 -1.72 -8.15 -18.11
N MET A 134 -2.87 -7.48 -18.19
CA MET A 134 -3.32 -6.87 -19.46
C MET A 134 -2.50 -5.64 -19.79
N GLN A 135 -2.16 -4.80 -18.81
CA GLN A 135 -1.26 -3.66 -19.02
C GLN A 135 0.12 -4.10 -19.47
N ASP A 136 0.70 -5.14 -18.87
CA ASP A 136 2.00 -5.70 -19.26
C ASP A 136 2.00 -6.24 -20.70
N LYS A 137 0.84 -6.71 -21.19
CA LYS A 137 0.63 -7.12 -22.58
C LYS A 137 0.36 -5.94 -23.54
N GLY A 138 0.44 -4.71 -23.05
CA GLY A 138 0.22 -3.51 -23.86
C GLY A 138 -1.22 -3.26 -24.27
N LYS A 139 -2.20 -3.82 -23.52
CA LYS A 139 -3.63 -3.61 -23.77
C LYS A 139 -4.07 -2.21 -23.39
N ILE A 140 -5.11 -1.71 -24.04
CA ILE A 140 -5.68 -0.37 -23.85
C ILE A 140 -7.18 -0.47 -23.52
N PHE A 141 -7.78 0.64 -23.10
CA PHE A 141 -9.20 0.70 -22.68
C PHE A 141 -10.19 0.20 -23.72
N GLU A 142 -9.85 0.40 -24.99
CA GLU A 142 -10.68 0.06 -26.13
C GLU A 142 -10.74 -1.45 -26.37
N ASP A 143 -9.78 -2.20 -25.84
CA ASP A 143 -9.76 -3.68 -25.93
C ASP A 143 -10.83 -4.34 -25.06
N PHE A 144 -11.44 -3.61 -24.12
CA PHE A 144 -12.30 -4.16 -23.09
C PHE A 144 -13.70 -3.55 -23.09
N SER A 145 -14.68 -4.28 -22.50
CA SER A 145 -16.07 -3.84 -22.31
C SER A 145 -16.57 -4.22 -20.92
N GLY A 146 -17.69 -3.64 -20.49
CA GLY A 146 -18.32 -4.00 -19.21
C GLY A 146 -17.38 -3.88 -18.01
N ARG A 147 -17.42 -4.88 -17.13
CA ARG A 147 -16.61 -4.90 -15.89
C ARG A 147 -15.10 -4.89 -16.13
N GLU A 148 -14.63 -5.61 -17.14
CA GLU A 148 -13.20 -5.60 -17.49
C GLU A 148 -12.69 -4.19 -17.81
N LYS A 149 -13.47 -3.43 -18.58
CA LYS A 149 -13.11 -2.03 -18.90
C LYS A 149 -13.12 -1.14 -17.65
N GLU A 150 -14.06 -1.34 -16.76
CA GLU A 150 -14.14 -0.60 -15.50
C GLU A 150 -12.92 -0.89 -14.61
N VAL A 151 -12.61 -2.17 -14.40
CA VAL A 151 -11.46 -2.62 -13.61
C VAL A 151 -10.14 -2.11 -14.20
N PHE A 152 -9.97 -2.21 -15.52
CA PHE A 152 -8.77 -1.71 -16.17
C PHE A 152 -8.61 -0.19 -16.01
N LYS A 153 -9.71 0.57 -15.99
CA LYS A 153 -9.69 2.02 -15.68
C LYS A 153 -9.32 2.29 -14.22
N ILE A 154 -9.86 1.53 -13.27
CA ILE A 154 -9.52 1.63 -11.84
C ILE A 154 -8.02 1.40 -11.68
N TYR A 155 -7.52 0.29 -12.19
CA TYR A 155 -6.12 -0.10 -12.10
C TYR A 155 -5.19 0.96 -12.71
N THR A 156 -5.39 1.34 -13.97
CA THR A 156 -4.52 2.28 -14.66
C THR A 156 -4.53 3.67 -14.04
N ARG A 157 -5.69 4.13 -13.55
CA ARG A 157 -5.80 5.38 -12.79
C ARG A 157 -4.97 5.33 -11.51
N LEU A 158 -5.12 4.27 -10.71
CA LEU A 158 -4.37 4.12 -9.45
C LEU A 158 -2.88 3.98 -9.71
N ASN A 159 -2.48 3.16 -10.68
CA ASN A 159 -1.09 3.01 -11.09
C ASN A 159 -0.47 4.37 -11.45
N THR A 160 -1.16 5.16 -12.29
CA THR A 160 -0.67 6.46 -12.74
C THR A 160 -0.51 7.46 -11.60
N ILE A 161 -1.52 7.65 -10.76
CA ILE A 161 -1.47 8.64 -9.67
C ILE A 161 -0.50 8.25 -8.55
N ASN A 162 -0.23 6.96 -8.38
CA ASN A 162 0.63 6.41 -7.34
C ASN A 162 2.06 6.11 -7.82
N GLN A 163 2.42 6.39 -9.06
CA GLN A 163 3.77 6.15 -9.60
C GLN A 163 4.88 6.75 -8.72
N HIS A 164 4.64 7.92 -8.14
CA HIS A 164 5.59 8.57 -7.23
C HIS A 164 5.94 7.75 -5.97
N LYS A 165 5.14 6.71 -5.66
CA LYS A 165 5.42 5.78 -4.56
C LYS A 165 6.32 4.62 -5.02
N MET A 166 6.13 4.16 -6.26
CA MET A 166 6.74 2.96 -6.85
C MET A 166 8.11 3.23 -7.48
N MET A 167 8.29 4.45 -8.00
CA MET A 167 9.52 4.84 -8.68
C MET A 167 10.55 5.42 -7.71
N PRO A 168 11.86 5.30 -8.02
CA PRO A 168 12.89 6.00 -7.27
C PRO A 168 12.60 7.50 -7.15
N ILE A 169 13.07 8.12 -6.09
CA ILE A 169 12.89 9.57 -5.87
C ILE A 169 13.58 10.31 -7.03
N PRO A 170 12.85 11.18 -7.77
CA PRO A 170 13.43 11.95 -8.84
C PRO A 170 14.56 12.86 -8.34
N VAL A 171 15.68 12.83 -9.02
CA VAL A 171 16.85 13.67 -8.73
C VAL A 171 16.97 14.73 -9.82
N CYS A 172 17.14 15.99 -9.43
CA CYS A 172 17.48 17.05 -10.36
C CYS A 172 18.95 16.90 -10.81
N GLU A 173 19.15 16.53 -12.06
CA GLU A 173 20.49 16.42 -12.64
C GLU A 173 20.96 17.81 -13.11
N ILE A 174 21.97 18.35 -12.41
CA ILE A 174 22.59 19.62 -12.78
C ILE A 174 23.59 19.37 -13.91
N PRO A 175 23.46 20.06 -15.05
CA PRO A 175 24.42 19.95 -16.14
C PRO A 175 25.86 20.21 -15.68
N THR A 176 26.84 19.47 -16.25
CA THR A 176 28.24 19.53 -15.80
C THR A 176 28.82 20.93 -15.94
N ASN A 177 28.39 21.70 -16.94
CA ASN A 177 28.82 23.10 -17.12
C ASN A 177 28.27 24.10 -16.11
N LEU A 178 27.34 23.66 -15.23
CA LEU A 178 26.77 24.47 -14.13
C LEU A 178 27.22 23.96 -12.75
N LYS A 179 28.03 22.94 -12.69
CA LYS A 179 28.72 22.44 -11.50
C LYS A 179 30.12 23.05 -11.43
#